data_358f1a8a2022933c196bff1192e632fc
#
_entry.id   358f1a8a2022933c196bff1192e632fc
#
_cell.length_a   1.000
_cell.length_b   1.000
_cell.length_c   1.000
_cell.angle_alpha   90.00
_cell.angle_beta   90.00
_cell.angle_gamma   90.00
#
_symmetry.space_group_name_H-M   'P 1'
#
loop_
_entity.id
_entity.type
_entity.pdbx_description
1 polymer ?
#
loop_
_entity_poly.entity_id
_entity_poly.type
_entity_poly.pdbx_seq_one_letter_code
_entity_poly.pdbx_strand_id
1 'polypeptide(L)'
;FMNHHMDKATEERLRAEAWVGDAILALYVREWILAEEGAINGKLFVEFTSNDFLRRTGNATGVEAEIGRTFKAGGLEAAYAWIEHHLKPRMEERWHTLRRKALR
;
A
#
# COMPACT_ATOMS: atom_id res chain seq x y z
N PHE A 1 14.43 32.24 2.85
CA PHE A 1 13.67 31.66 3.21
C PHE A 1 13.73 30.20 3.05
N MET A 2 13.01 29.52 3.47
CA MET A 2 13.02 28.11 3.53
C MET A 2 12.75 27.47 2.21
N ASN A 3 13.59 26.61 1.81
CA ASN A 3 13.43 25.86 0.59
C ASN A 3 12.73 24.56 0.91
N HIS A 4 11.56 24.34 0.32
CA HIS A 4 10.79 23.15 0.58
C HIS A 4 11.04 22.02 -0.42
N HIS A 5 11.93 22.24 -1.36
CA HIS A 5 12.27 21.19 -2.34
C HIS A 5 13.21 20.18 -1.73
N MET A 6 12.92 18.92 -1.96
CA MET A 6 13.88 17.88 -1.65
C MET A 6 15.05 18.00 -2.61
N ASP A 7 16.25 17.72 -2.14
CA ASP A 7 17.36 17.61 -3.07
C ASP A 7 17.22 16.33 -3.90
N LYS A 8 18.00 16.25 -4.95
CA LYS A 8 17.90 15.15 -5.90
C LYS A 8 18.19 13.79 -5.29
N ALA A 9 19.20 13.73 -4.43
CA ALA A 9 19.57 12.47 -3.77
C ALA A 9 18.47 11.98 -2.86
N THR A 10 17.79 12.89 -2.16
CA THR A 10 16.67 12.55 -1.29
C THR A 10 15.48 12.06 -2.09
N GLU A 11 15.19 12.71 -3.23
CA GLU A 11 14.12 12.27 -4.11
C GLU A 11 14.39 10.88 -4.66
N GLU A 12 15.60 10.61 -5.07
CA GLU A 12 15.96 9.30 -5.62
C GLU A 12 15.82 8.21 -4.57
N ARG A 13 16.23 8.52 -3.33
CA ARG A 13 16.11 7.56 -2.24
C ARG A 13 14.63 7.27 -1.97
N LEU A 14 13.81 8.31 -1.93
CA LEU A 14 12.37 8.17 -1.71
C LEU A 14 11.74 7.30 -2.79
N ARG A 15 12.09 7.53 -4.03
CA ARG A 15 11.57 6.73 -5.14
C ARG A 15 12.02 5.28 -5.06
N ALA A 16 13.27 5.05 -4.68
CA ALA A 16 13.78 3.69 -4.55
C ALA A 16 13.06 2.95 -3.44
N GLU A 17 12.84 3.62 -2.32
CA GLU A 17 12.11 3.03 -1.20
C GLU A 17 10.66 2.73 -1.60
N ALA A 18 10.03 3.65 -2.31
CA ALA A 18 8.66 3.46 -2.78
C ALA A 18 8.57 2.33 -3.79
N TRP A 19 9.59 2.19 -4.64
CA TRP A 19 9.63 1.12 -5.63
C TRP A 19 9.63 -0.25 -4.97
N VAL A 20 10.43 -0.40 -3.92
CA VAL A 20 10.45 -1.63 -3.13
C VAL A 20 9.13 -1.81 -2.39
N GLY A 21 8.63 -0.75 -1.76
CA GLY A 21 7.37 -0.78 -1.02
C GLY A 21 6.18 -1.16 -1.90
N ASP A 22 6.18 -0.72 -3.15
CA ASP A 22 5.14 -1.07 -4.09
C ASP A 22 5.07 -2.58 -4.32
N ALA A 23 6.23 -3.22 -4.45
CA ALA A 23 6.29 -4.67 -4.64
C ALA A 23 5.77 -5.43 -3.41
N ILE A 24 6.12 -4.93 -2.22
CA ILE A 24 5.68 -5.56 -0.98
C ILE A 24 4.18 -5.40 -0.80
N LEU A 25 3.66 -4.21 -1.08
CA LEU A 25 2.23 -3.96 -1.01
C LEU A 25 1.49 -4.84 -2.00
N ALA A 26 2.02 -4.98 -3.21
CA ALA A 26 1.42 -5.83 -4.23
C ALA A 26 1.33 -7.29 -3.76
N LEU A 27 2.39 -7.77 -3.12
CA LEU A 27 2.39 -9.13 -2.58
C LEU A 27 1.35 -9.26 -1.46
N TYR A 28 1.33 -8.33 -0.53
CA TYR A 28 0.39 -8.36 0.58
C TYR A 28 -1.06 -8.38 0.08
N VAL A 29 -1.39 -7.49 -0.86
CA VAL A 29 -2.75 -7.37 -1.39
C VAL A 29 -3.15 -8.65 -2.11
N ARG A 30 -2.24 -9.24 -2.91
CA ARG A 30 -2.55 -10.49 -3.59
C ARG A 30 -2.83 -11.61 -2.60
N GLU A 31 -2.02 -11.74 -1.57
CA GLU A 31 -2.23 -12.77 -0.56
C GLU A 31 -3.53 -12.55 0.19
N TRP A 32 -3.83 -11.29 0.51
CA TRP A 32 -5.06 -10.94 1.21
C TRP A 32 -6.29 -11.32 0.36
N ILE A 33 -6.26 -10.99 -0.93
CA ILE A 33 -7.35 -11.31 -1.84
C ILE A 33 -7.57 -12.81 -1.92
N LEU A 34 -6.50 -13.57 -2.08
CA LEU A 34 -6.61 -15.02 -2.17
C LEU A 34 -7.17 -15.62 -0.89
N ALA A 35 -6.80 -15.06 0.26
CA ALA A 35 -7.31 -15.54 1.55
C ALA A 35 -8.80 -15.20 1.74
N GLU A 36 -9.19 -13.98 1.36
CA GLU A 36 -10.56 -13.51 1.60
C GLU A 36 -11.55 -14.00 0.54
N GLU A 37 -11.14 -14.04 -0.71
CA GLU A 37 -12.04 -14.40 -1.80
C GLU A 37 -11.84 -15.82 -2.31
N GLY A 38 -10.74 -16.43 -2.00
CA GLY A 38 -10.43 -17.78 -2.47
C GLY A 38 -10.10 -17.83 -3.95
N ALA A 39 -9.90 -16.71 -4.61
CA ALA A 39 -9.64 -16.64 -6.04
C ALA A 39 -8.97 -15.34 -6.42
N ILE A 40 -8.34 -15.32 -7.58
CA ILE A 40 -7.74 -14.11 -8.13
C ILE A 40 -8.83 -13.10 -8.43
N ASN A 41 -8.59 -11.84 -8.07
CA ASN A 41 -9.49 -10.74 -8.38
C ASN A 41 -8.65 -9.52 -8.75
N GLY A 42 -8.43 -9.33 -10.06
CA GLY A 42 -7.60 -8.24 -10.56
C GLY A 42 -8.19 -6.87 -10.32
N LYS A 43 -9.52 -6.75 -10.36
CA LYS A 43 -10.17 -5.45 -10.10
C LYS A 43 -9.94 -5.02 -8.66
N LEU A 44 -10.05 -5.95 -7.74
CA LEU A 44 -9.83 -5.67 -6.32
C LEU A 44 -8.37 -5.32 -6.06
N PHE A 45 -7.46 -6.01 -6.76
CA PHE A 45 -6.03 -5.70 -6.66
C PHE A 45 -5.76 -4.25 -7.08
N VAL A 46 -6.32 -3.83 -8.21
CA VAL A 46 -6.15 -2.45 -8.68
C VAL A 46 -6.76 -1.47 -7.68
N GLU A 47 -7.92 -1.79 -7.13
CA GLU A 47 -8.58 -0.93 -6.14
C GLU A 47 -7.67 -0.66 -4.95
N PHE A 48 -7.06 -1.71 -4.38
CA PHE A 48 -6.30 -1.58 -3.14
C PHE A 48 -4.87 -1.10 -3.34
N THR A 49 -4.38 -1.07 -4.56
CA THR A 49 -3.03 -0.56 -4.85
C THR A 49 -3.06 0.77 -5.61
N SER A 50 -4.24 1.33 -5.83
CA SER A 50 -4.37 2.57 -6.56
C SER A 50 -3.88 3.76 -5.74
N ASN A 51 -3.44 4.81 -6.44
CA ASN A 51 -3.04 6.04 -5.78
C ASN A 51 -4.21 6.65 -5.01
N ASP A 52 -5.43 6.54 -5.54
CA ASP A 52 -6.62 7.05 -4.86
C ASP A 52 -6.83 6.37 -3.51
N PHE A 53 -6.66 5.07 -3.47
CA PHE A 53 -6.81 4.33 -2.21
C PHE A 53 -5.71 4.72 -1.22
N LEU A 54 -4.46 4.75 -1.68
CA LEU A 54 -3.33 5.04 -0.81
C LEU A 54 -3.36 6.48 -0.29
N ARG A 55 -3.92 7.39 -1.07
CA ARG A 55 -3.99 8.80 -0.69
C ARG A 55 -4.77 9.05 0.59
N ARG A 56 -5.64 8.14 0.96
CA ARG A 56 -6.40 8.28 2.22
C ARG A 56 -5.52 8.14 3.45
N THR A 57 -4.39 7.47 3.32
CA THR A 57 -3.43 7.31 4.40
C THR A 57 -2.34 8.38 4.34
N GLY A 58 -2.03 8.84 3.12
CA GLY A 58 -1.02 9.86 2.92
C GLY A 58 -0.72 9.97 1.44
N ASN A 59 0.36 10.66 1.12
CA ASN A 59 0.84 10.73 -0.26
C ASN A 59 1.20 9.31 -0.72
N ALA A 60 0.72 8.89 -1.89
CA ALA A 60 0.89 7.51 -2.35
C ALA A 60 2.36 7.07 -2.38
N THR A 61 3.23 7.90 -2.95
CA THR A 61 4.67 7.60 -2.98
C THR A 61 5.23 7.49 -1.56
N GLY A 62 4.78 8.40 -0.68
CA GLY A 62 5.22 8.39 0.71
C GLY A 62 4.79 7.14 1.46
N VAL A 63 3.56 6.67 1.21
CA VAL A 63 3.06 5.43 1.82
C VAL A 63 3.90 4.25 1.36
N GLU A 64 4.14 4.15 0.06
CA GLU A 64 4.96 3.07 -0.49
C GLU A 64 6.38 3.13 0.04
N ALA A 65 6.96 4.34 0.15
CA ALA A 65 8.30 4.51 0.69
C ALA A 65 8.37 4.08 2.14
N GLU A 66 7.33 4.34 2.92
CA GLU A 66 7.26 3.94 4.32
C GLU A 66 7.30 2.40 4.44
N ILE A 67 6.56 1.73 3.57
CA ILE A 67 6.57 0.27 3.51
C ILE A 67 7.97 -0.23 3.17
N GLY A 68 8.61 0.38 2.18
CA GLY A 68 9.97 0.00 1.79
C GLY A 68 10.99 0.20 2.90
N ARG A 69 10.91 1.33 3.61
CA ARG A 69 11.80 1.60 4.74
C ARG A 69 11.59 0.61 5.86
N THR A 70 10.33 0.30 6.15
CA THR A 70 9.99 -0.65 7.20
C THR A 70 10.53 -2.04 6.86
N PHE A 71 10.44 -2.41 5.58
CA PHE A 71 11.00 -3.66 5.12
C PHE A 71 12.52 -3.70 5.32
N LYS A 72 13.19 -2.63 4.96
CA LYS A 72 14.65 -2.57 5.12
C LYS A 72 15.07 -2.68 6.58
N ALA A 73 14.31 -2.07 7.48
CA ALA A 73 14.65 -2.05 8.90
C ALA A 73 14.32 -3.36 9.60
N GLY A 74 13.22 -4.04 9.22
CA GLY A 74 12.75 -5.20 9.99
C GLY A 74 12.23 -6.36 9.16
N GLY A 75 12.45 -6.35 7.84
CA GLY A 75 12.06 -7.45 6.99
C GLY A 75 10.60 -7.45 6.62
N LEU A 76 10.18 -8.52 5.96
CA LEU A 76 8.82 -8.63 5.43
C LEU A 76 7.78 -8.61 6.54
N GLU A 77 8.08 -9.23 7.66
CA GLU A 77 7.17 -9.27 8.81
C GLU A 77 6.85 -7.87 9.31
N ALA A 78 7.88 -7.02 9.44
CA ALA A 78 7.69 -5.65 9.90
C ALA A 78 6.89 -4.84 8.87
N ALA A 79 7.17 -5.02 7.59
CA ALA A 79 6.44 -4.33 6.52
C ALA A 79 4.98 -4.74 6.52
N TYR A 80 4.70 -6.03 6.68
CA TYR A 80 3.32 -6.52 6.75
C TYR A 80 2.59 -5.98 7.97
N ALA A 81 3.28 -5.89 9.11
CA ALA A 81 2.68 -5.31 10.31
C ALA A 81 2.29 -3.86 10.08
N TRP A 82 3.14 -3.11 9.38
CA TRP A 82 2.84 -1.72 9.03
C TRP A 82 1.59 -1.63 8.15
N ILE A 83 1.51 -2.49 7.13
CA ILE A 83 0.36 -2.52 6.23
C ILE A 83 -0.91 -2.87 7.01
N GLU A 84 -0.83 -3.86 7.89
CA GLU A 84 -1.98 -4.29 8.67
C GLU A 84 -2.48 -3.19 9.60
N HIS A 85 -1.58 -2.42 10.14
CA HIS A 85 -1.97 -1.33 11.03
C HIS A 85 -2.56 -0.14 10.27
N HIS A 86 -1.95 0.23 9.15
CA HIS A 86 -2.28 1.48 8.47
C HIS A 86 -3.24 1.32 7.29
N LEU A 87 -3.23 0.19 6.62
CA LEU A 87 -4.00 0.02 5.38
C LEU A 87 -5.10 -1.04 5.48
N LYS A 88 -4.87 -2.11 6.21
CA LYS A 88 -5.83 -3.21 6.28
C LYS A 88 -7.23 -2.78 6.72
N PRO A 89 -7.39 -1.94 7.73
CA PRO A 89 -8.74 -1.51 8.12
C PRO A 89 -9.50 -0.83 6.99
N ARG A 90 -8.80 -0.03 6.17
CA ARG A 90 -9.40 0.63 5.02
C ARG A 90 -9.71 -0.35 3.89
N MET A 91 -8.85 -1.36 3.72
CA MET A 91 -9.08 -2.41 2.75
C MET A 91 -10.35 -3.19 3.10
N GLU A 92 -10.51 -3.55 4.36
CA GLU A 92 -11.67 -4.29 4.82
C GLU A 92 -12.95 -3.48 4.67
N GLU A 93 -12.91 -2.22 5.05
CA GLU A 93 -14.05 -1.33 4.91
C GLU A 93 -14.47 -1.20 3.44
N ARG A 94 -13.50 -0.98 2.56
CA ARG A 94 -13.77 -0.84 1.13
C ARG A 94 -14.30 -2.14 0.55
N TRP A 95 -13.73 -3.27 0.96
CA TRP A 95 -14.15 -4.58 0.50
C TRP A 95 -15.60 -4.86 0.86
N HIS A 96 -15.99 -4.57 2.10
CA HIS A 96 -17.38 -4.73 2.53
C HIS A 96 -18.33 -3.84 1.72
N THR A 97 -17.93 -2.61 1.45
CA THR A 97 -18.73 -1.70 0.64
C THR A 97 -18.94 -2.24 -0.77
N LEU A 98 -17.87 -2.73 -1.39
CA LEU A 98 -17.95 -3.28 -2.74
C LEU A 98 -18.81 -4.53 -2.78
N ARG A 99 -18.70 -5.39 -1.79
CA ARG A 99 -19.52 -6.59 -1.71
C ARG A 99 -21.01 -6.25 -1.58
N ARG A 100 -21.35 -5.28 -0.74
CA ARG A 100 -22.73 -4.85 -0.60
C ARG A 100 -23.30 -4.34 -1.93
N LYS A 101 -22.50 -3.59 -2.67
CA LYS A 101 -22.93 -3.10 -3.99
C LYS A 101 -23.13 -4.23 -4.99
N ALA A 102 -22.29 -5.23 -4.94
CA ALA A 102 -22.38 -6.38 -5.85
C ALA A 102 -23.61 -7.23 -5.59
N LEU A 103 -24.15 -7.19 -4.38
CA LEU A 103 -25.32 -7.98 -4.00
C LEU A 103 -26.66 -7.30 -4.31
N ARG A 104 -26.61 -6.05 -4.77
CA ARG A 104 -27.86 -5.32 -5.12
C ARG A 104 -28.41 -5.71 -6.46
#